data_c92b2a78ea4280d9392e9a98278969f9
#
_entry.id   c92b2a78ea4280d9392e9a98278969f9
#
_cell.length_a   1.000
_cell.length_b   1.000
_cell.length_c   1.000
_cell.angle_alpha   90.00
_cell.angle_beta   90.00
_cell.angle_gamma   90.00
#
_symmetry.space_group_name_H-M   'P 1'
#
loop_
_entity.id
_entity.type
_entity.pdbx_description
1 polymer ?
#
loop_
_entity_poly.entity_id
_entity_poly.type
_entity_poly.pdbx_seq_one_letter_code
_entity_poly.pdbx_strand_id
1 'polypeptide(L)'
;LMLFACGLQITDVEYALREAGENRGELEAVLSHYAKLDDRQKLEAAQYLIRYMPYHTSYDKGIEDYYHAIDSVVALSEDKLEQEKHIESLRLRFESKYKQKRDIEVITSEFLIQSIDEAFKQWRECEWAEHLDFEQFCEYLLPYKCFEGQPLTEWRNAYYDICKGDIDLAYLCDEYKRNPIFAATEVNNQMKNTPQSFGLLKTLPIYDPDIILKLPFSNCATYCLGAVLIMRSKGIPVAYDFTPNWSTGNNGHSWNTVYTTRFGNLEFA
;
A
#
# COMPACT_ATOMS: atom_id res chain seq x y z
N LEU A 1 -30.58 0.39 -12.53
CA LEU A 1 -29.56 1.37 -12.16
C LEU A 1 -28.45 1.24 -13.18
N MET A 2 -28.34 2.19 -14.09
CA MET A 2 -27.26 2.25 -15.09
C MET A 2 -26.00 2.75 -14.37
N LEU A 3 -25.05 1.85 -14.17
CA LEU A 3 -23.67 2.21 -13.87
C LEU A 3 -23.11 2.91 -15.11
N PHE A 4 -22.84 4.21 -15.00
CA PHE A 4 -21.97 4.91 -15.93
C PHE A 4 -20.57 4.30 -15.74
N ALA A 5 -20.25 3.29 -16.54
CA ALA A 5 -18.87 2.96 -16.80
C ALA A 5 -18.26 4.18 -17.49
N CYS A 6 -17.59 5.04 -16.73
CA CYS A 6 -16.62 5.96 -17.27
C CYS A 6 -15.67 5.07 -18.08
N GLY A 7 -15.63 5.24 -19.40
CA GLY A 7 -14.91 4.36 -20.30
C GLY A 7 -13.40 4.49 -20.08
N LEU A 8 -12.88 3.85 -19.05
CA LEU A 8 -11.50 3.43 -19.00
C LEU A 8 -11.35 2.46 -20.16
N GLN A 9 -10.74 2.91 -21.25
CA GLN A 9 -10.27 2.01 -22.29
C GLN A 9 -9.43 0.95 -21.56
N ILE A 10 -9.89 -0.30 -21.64
CA ILE A 10 -9.09 -1.43 -21.15
C ILE A 10 -7.83 -1.42 -22.01
N THR A 11 -6.75 -0.90 -21.43
CA THR A 11 -5.46 -0.87 -22.11
C THR A 11 -4.99 -2.30 -22.24
N ASP A 12 -4.66 -2.74 -23.44
CA ASP A 12 -3.97 -4.00 -23.62
C ASP A 12 -2.52 -3.86 -23.14
N VAL A 13 -1.86 -4.97 -22.90
CA VAL A 13 -0.45 -4.98 -22.45
C VAL A 13 0.46 -4.30 -23.48
N GLU A 14 0.16 -4.45 -24.78
CA GLU A 14 0.96 -3.83 -25.85
C GLU A 14 0.85 -2.30 -25.84
N TYR A 15 -0.31 -1.75 -25.48
CA TYR A 15 -0.44 -0.31 -25.27
C TYR A 15 0.47 0.15 -24.13
N ALA A 16 0.44 -0.54 -22.99
CA ALA A 16 1.29 -0.23 -21.86
C ALA A 16 2.79 -0.33 -22.20
N LEU A 17 3.20 -1.36 -22.92
CA LEU A 17 4.58 -1.52 -23.38
C LEU A 17 5.03 -0.40 -24.34
N ARG A 18 4.14 0.17 -25.14
CA ARG A 18 4.45 1.35 -25.96
C ARG A 18 4.60 2.61 -25.11
N GLU A 19 3.72 2.79 -24.12
CA GLU A 19 3.78 3.93 -23.19
C GLU A 19 5.04 3.91 -22.31
N ALA A 20 5.66 2.75 -22.11
CA ALA A 20 6.90 2.62 -21.34
C ALA A 20 8.12 3.28 -22.03
N GLY A 21 8.06 3.53 -23.34
CA GLY A 21 9.16 4.16 -24.07
C GLY A 21 10.47 3.41 -23.92
N GLU A 22 11.50 4.07 -23.40
CA GLU A 22 12.82 3.48 -23.17
C GLU A 22 12.82 2.38 -22.11
N ASN A 23 11.86 2.38 -21.20
CA ASN A 23 11.73 1.38 -20.14
C ASN A 23 11.04 0.08 -20.58
N ARG A 24 10.60 0.00 -21.86
CA ARG A 24 9.91 -1.17 -22.41
C ARG A 24 10.64 -2.49 -22.13
N GLY A 25 11.98 -2.47 -22.23
CA GLY A 25 12.82 -3.66 -22.02
C GLY A 25 12.69 -4.28 -20.63
N GLU A 26 12.49 -3.46 -19.60
CA GLU A 26 12.28 -3.91 -18.23
C GLU A 26 10.95 -4.68 -18.10
N LEU A 27 9.88 -4.17 -18.68
CA LEU A 27 8.57 -4.83 -18.63
C LEU A 27 8.54 -6.12 -19.45
N GLU A 28 9.17 -6.13 -20.63
CA GLU A 28 9.33 -7.35 -21.45
C GLU A 28 10.18 -8.41 -20.73
N ALA A 29 11.18 -8.00 -19.93
CA ALA A 29 11.97 -8.92 -19.13
C ALA A 29 11.12 -9.63 -18.06
N VAL A 30 10.18 -8.94 -17.39
CA VAL A 30 9.24 -9.54 -16.44
C VAL A 30 8.36 -10.59 -17.12
N LEU A 31 7.75 -10.24 -18.25
CA LEU A 31 6.90 -11.18 -19.00
C LEU A 31 7.67 -12.41 -19.47
N SER A 32 8.90 -12.20 -19.98
CA SER A 32 9.79 -13.27 -20.43
C SER A 32 10.24 -14.17 -19.28
N HIS A 33 10.44 -13.62 -18.09
CA HIS A 33 10.81 -14.35 -16.88
C HIS A 33 9.76 -15.42 -16.56
N TYR A 34 8.50 -15.02 -16.40
CA TYR A 34 7.44 -15.97 -16.05
C TYR A 34 7.04 -16.90 -17.20
N ALA A 35 7.14 -16.45 -18.44
CA ALA A 35 6.93 -17.31 -19.60
C ALA A 35 7.97 -18.45 -19.67
N LYS A 36 9.24 -18.18 -19.32
CA LYS A 36 10.31 -19.22 -19.29
C LYS A 36 10.15 -20.20 -18.14
N LEU A 37 9.56 -19.78 -17.02
CA LEU A 37 9.28 -20.62 -15.86
C LEU A 37 8.01 -21.45 -16.03
N ASP A 38 7.25 -21.25 -17.11
CA ASP A 38 5.93 -21.86 -17.37
C ASP A 38 4.93 -21.61 -16.21
N ASP A 39 5.12 -20.48 -15.48
CA ASP A 39 4.21 -20.05 -14.41
C ASP A 39 3.12 -19.14 -14.99
N ARG A 40 2.05 -19.76 -15.44
CA ARG A 40 0.94 -19.08 -16.10
C ARG A 40 0.26 -18.06 -15.19
N GLN A 41 0.04 -18.39 -13.92
CA GLN A 41 -0.63 -17.44 -13.00
C GLN A 41 0.20 -16.18 -12.74
N LYS A 42 1.52 -16.33 -12.54
CA LYS A 42 2.39 -15.17 -12.37
C LYS A 42 2.55 -14.38 -13.67
N LEU A 43 2.52 -15.03 -14.82
CA LEU A 43 2.51 -14.32 -16.11
C LEU A 43 1.22 -13.49 -16.27
N GLU A 44 0.06 -14.04 -15.94
CA GLU A 44 -1.22 -13.31 -15.97
C GLU A 44 -1.23 -12.15 -14.95
N ALA A 45 -0.65 -12.33 -13.77
CA ALA A 45 -0.48 -11.29 -12.77
C ALA A 45 0.45 -10.15 -13.24
N ALA A 46 1.58 -10.50 -13.88
CA ALA A 46 2.47 -9.53 -14.50
C ALA A 46 1.78 -8.72 -15.58
N GLN A 47 1.01 -9.38 -16.45
CA GLN A 47 0.21 -8.72 -17.49
C GLN A 47 -0.85 -7.79 -16.89
N TYR A 48 -1.50 -8.20 -15.78
CA TYR A 48 -2.45 -7.36 -15.05
C TYR A 48 -1.78 -6.08 -14.54
N LEU A 49 -0.65 -6.18 -13.85
CA LEU A 49 0.06 -5.00 -13.32
C LEU A 49 0.54 -4.07 -14.44
N ILE A 50 1.15 -4.61 -15.49
CA ILE A 50 1.65 -3.83 -16.63
C ILE A 50 0.52 -3.09 -17.34
N ARG A 51 -0.64 -3.73 -17.53
CA ARG A 51 -1.81 -3.14 -18.19
C ARG A 51 -2.29 -1.85 -17.52
N TYR A 52 -2.27 -1.80 -16.20
CA TYR A 52 -2.76 -0.65 -15.43
C TYR A 52 -1.67 0.37 -15.07
N MET A 53 -0.40 0.01 -15.23
CA MET A 53 0.74 0.83 -14.85
C MET A 53 0.83 2.22 -15.52
N PRO A 54 0.35 2.46 -16.76
CA PRO A 54 0.38 3.78 -17.39
C PRO A 54 -0.28 4.90 -16.59
N TYR A 55 -1.18 4.56 -15.67
CA TYR A 55 -1.95 5.52 -14.86
C TYR A 55 -1.34 5.78 -13.48
N HIS A 56 -0.24 5.11 -13.13
CA HIS A 56 0.37 5.17 -11.82
C HIS A 56 1.63 6.03 -11.81
N THR A 57 1.79 6.77 -10.71
CA THR A 57 2.96 7.62 -10.47
C THR A 57 3.52 7.38 -9.07
N SER A 58 4.85 7.46 -8.95
CA SER A 58 5.57 7.35 -7.68
C SER A 58 6.48 8.54 -7.46
N TYR A 59 6.70 8.92 -6.20
CA TYR A 59 7.73 9.89 -5.86
C TYR A 59 9.11 9.28 -6.10
N ASP A 60 10.03 10.11 -6.58
CA ASP A 60 11.42 9.73 -6.74
C ASP A 60 12.15 9.73 -5.37
N LYS A 61 13.42 9.28 -5.39
CA LYS A 61 14.23 9.17 -4.18
C LYS A 61 14.41 10.48 -3.41
N GLY A 62 14.12 11.63 -4.00
CA GLY A 62 14.14 12.92 -3.30
C GLY A 62 13.17 13.00 -2.11
N ILE A 63 12.14 12.15 -2.07
CA ILE A 63 11.21 12.06 -0.93
C ILE A 63 11.88 11.46 0.31
N GLU A 64 12.91 10.62 0.16
CA GLU A 64 13.62 9.98 1.28
C GLU A 64 14.31 11.03 2.16
N ASP A 65 14.89 12.06 1.56
CA ASP A 65 15.49 13.18 2.32
C ASP A 65 14.46 13.89 3.22
N TYR A 66 13.22 14.01 2.74
CA TYR A 66 12.13 14.57 3.52
C TYR A 66 11.76 13.64 4.70
N TYR A 67 11.68 12.34 4.48
CA TYR A 67 11.39 11.37 5.53
C TYR A 67 12.50 11.34 6.60
N HIS A 68 13.78 11.33 6.20
CA HIS A 68 14.90 11.43 7.13
C HIS A 68 14.90 12.73 7.94
N ALA A 69 14.48 13.84 7.35
CA ALA A 69 14.34 15.09 8.08
C ALA A 69 13.20 15.04 9.11
N ILE A 70 12.10 14.37 8.81
CA ILE A 70 10.99 14.13 9.75
C ILE A 70 11.46 13.25 10.92
N ASP A 71 12.13 12.13 10.65
CA ASP A 71 12.66 11.23 11.70
C ASP A 71 13.60 12.01 12.65
N SER A 72 14.44 12.87 12.09
CA SER A 72 15.33 13.74 12.88
C SER A 72 14.54 14.69 13.80
N VAL A 73 13.45 15.30 13.33
CA VAL A 73 12.61 16.17 14.17
C VAL A 73 11.94 15.40 15.29
N VAL A 74 11.42 14.20 14.99
CA VAL A 74 10.77 13.33 15.98
C VAL A 74 11.77 12.88 17.07
N ALA A 75 13.02 12.61 16.68
CA ALA A 75 14.06 12.18 17.60
C ALA A 75 14.60 13.31 18.50
N LEU A 76 14.52 14.59 18.07
CA LEU A 76 15.12 15.73 18.77
C LEU A 76 14.22 16.41 19.82
N SER A 77 12.92 16.25 19.74
CA SER A 77 11.98 16.90 20.65
C SER A 77 10.86 15.95 21.07
N GLU A 78 10.48 15.99 22.35
CA GLU A 78 9.30 15.27 22.87
C GLU A 78 8.04 16.19 22.85
N ASP A 79 8.19 17.49 22.56
CA ASP A 79 7.07 18.42 22.46
C ASP A 79 6.35 18.27 21.12
N LYS A 80 5.14 17.70 21.17
CA LYS A 80 4.31 17.45 20.00
C LYS A 80 4.00 18.69 19.19
N LEU A 81 3.76 19.83 19.84
CA LEU A 81 3.44 21.08 19.15
C LEU A 81 4.66 21.66 18.42
N GLU A 82 5.83 21.50 19.01
CA GLU A 82 7.09 21.90 18.38
C GLU A 82 7.41 20.99 17.19
N GLN A 83 7.27 19.66 17.35
CA GLN A 83 7.42 18.70 16.25
C GLN A 83 6.47 19.04 15.09
N GLU A 84 5.19 19.33 15.38
CA GLU A 84 4.19 19.69 14.37
C GLU A 84 4.62 20.90 13.54
N LYS A 85 5.06 21.97 14.20
CA LYS A 85 5.55 23.18 13.52
C LYS A 85 6.78 22.93 12.66
N HIS A 86 7.71 22.13 13.17
CA HIS A 86 8.94 21.79 12.42
C HIS A 86 8.61 20.93 11.18
N ILE A 87 7.75 19.93 11.30
CA ILE A 87 7.35 19.08 10.18
C ILE A 87 6.62 19.91 9.10
N GLU A 88 5.73 20.82 9.47
CA GLU A 88 5.09 21.70 8.48
C GLU A 88 6.11 22.60 7.77
N SER A 89 7.12 23.09 8.49
CA SER A 89 8.23 23.84 7.89
C SER A 89 9.05 22.98 6.94
N LEU A 90 9.31 21.71 7.29
CA LEU A 90 9.99 20.75 6.42
C LEU A 90 9.19 20.49 5.15
N ARG A 91 7.88 20.31 5.25
CA ARG A 91 7.01 20.13 4.08
C ARG A 91 7.22 21.22 3.04
N LEU A 92 7.15 22.49 3.45
CA LEU A 92 7.35 23.63 2.57
C LEU A 92 8.77 23.68 1.95
N ARG A 93 9.76 23.31 2.75
CA ARG A 93 11.16 23.28 2.31
C ARG A 93 11.47 22.20 1.28
N PHE A 94 10.80 21.06 1.38
CA PHE A 94 11.06 19.88 0.54
C PHE A 94 10.10 19.75 -0.65
N GLU A 95 8.98 20.48 -0.68
CA GLU A 95 7.93 20.36 -1.70
C GLU A 95 8.46 20.46 -3.16
N SER A 96 9.56 21.18 -3.40
CA SER A 96 10.18 21.30 -4.71
C SER A 96 11.32 20.31 -5.00
N LYS A 97 11.71 19.48 -4.03
CA LYS A 97 12.89 18.62 -4.12
C LYS A 97 12.61 17.23 -4.63
N TYR A 98 11.38 16.72 -4.48
CA TYR A 98 10.96 15.43 -4.99
C TYR A 98 10.00 15.61 -6.15
N LYS A 99 9.97 14.64 -7.05
CA LYS A 99 9.13 14.65 -8.24
C LYS A 99 8.36 13.36 -8.34
N GLN A 100 7.15 13.46 -8.87
CA GLN A 100 6.43 12.29 -9.30
C GLN A 100 6.88 11.89 -10.70
N LYS A 101 7.06 10.60 -10.92
CA LYS A 101 7.36 9.98 -12.21
C LYS A 101 6.33 8.91 -12.49
N ARG A 102 6.04 8.69 -13.76
CA ARG A 102 5.19 7.57 -14.18
C ARG A 102 5.91 6.27 -13.87
N ASP A 103 5.24 5.35 -13.17
CA ASP A 103 5.84 4.08 -12.78
C ASP A 103 6.34 3.28 -13.98
N ILE A 104 5.56 3.31 -15.05
CA ILE A 104 5.87 2.60 -16.29
C ILE A 104 7.19 3.04 -16.95
N GLU A 105 7.67 4.25 -16.67
CA GLU A 105 8.90 4.80 -17.21
C GLU A 105 10.14 4.52 -16.34
N VAL A 106 9.95 4.04 -15.10
CA VAL A 106 11.05 3.96 -14.11
C VAL A 106 11.13 2.64 -13.35
N ILE A 107 10.09 1.81 -13.40
CA ILE A 107 10.06 0.53 -12.69
C ILE A 107 11.07 -0.44 -13.29
N THR A 108 11.77 -1.20 -12.43
CA THR A 108 12.73 -2.22 -12.88
C THR A 108 12.09 -3.60 -12.90
N SER A 109 12.60 -4.46 -13.76
CA SER A 109 12.17 -5.86 -13.83
C SER A 109 12.44 -6.61 -12.54
N GLU A 110 13.58 -6.37 -11.90
CA GLU A 110 13.95 -6.96 -10.61
C GLU A 110 12.92 -6.63 -9.53
N PHE A 111 12.60 -5.35 -9.34
CA PHE A 111 11.60 -4.90 -8.37
C PHE A 111 10.21 -5.51 -8.65
N LEU A 112 9.76 -5.52 -9.91
CA LEU A 112 8.42 -6.00 -10.23
C LEU A 112 8.31 -7.54 -10.07
N ILE A 113 9.34 -8.30 -10.45
CA ILE A 113 9.42 -9.74 -10.23
C ILE A 113 9.37 -10.05 -8.73
N GLN A 114 10.22 -9.39 -7.94
CA GLN A 114 10.24 -9.58 -6.49
C GLN A 114 8.89 -9.27 -5.86
N SER A 115 8.28 -8.15 -6.23
CA SER A 115 6.96 -7.75 -5.71
C SER A 115 5.86 -8.76 -6.03
N ILE A 116 5.86 -9.34 -7.24
CA ILE A 116 4.93 -10.40 -7.64
C ILE A 116 5.17 -11.65 -6.81
N ASP A 117 6.42 -12.09 -6.69
CA ASP A 117 6.78 -13.31 -5.97
C ASP A 117 6.40 -13.23 -4.49
N GLU A 118 6.66 -12.11 -3.84
CA GLU A 118 6.25 -11.86 -2.45
C GLU A 118 4.73 -11.83 -2.28
N ALA A 119 3.99 -11.20 -3.21
CA ALA A 119 2.53 -11.20 -3.16
C ALA A 119 1.95 -12.61 -3.30
N PHE A 120 2.49 -13.42 -4.22
CA PHE A 120 2.08 -14.82 -4.37
C PHE A 120 2.43 -15.66 -3.15
N LYS A 121 3.58 -15.43 -2.54
CA LYS A 121 3.96 -16.10 -1.30
C LYS A 121 2.93 -15.82 -0.21
N GLN A 122 2.58 -14.57 0.02
CA GLN A 122 1.59 -14.18 1.02
C GLN A 122 0.21 -14.77 0.73
N TRP A 123 -0.24 -14.73 -0.53
CA TRP A 123 -1.52 -15.31 -0.92
C TRP A 123 -1.61 -16.81 -0.65
N ARG A 124 -0.51 -17.56 -0.87
CA ARG A 124 -0.47 -19.02 -0.75
C ARG A 124 -0.16 -19.51 0.67
N GLU A 125 0.57 -18.73 1.45
CA GLU A 125 1.03 -19.14 2.78
C GLU A 125 0.14 -18.61 3.93
N CYS A 126 -0.62 -17.53 3.72
CA CYS A 126 -1.50 -16.97 4.75
C CYS A 126 -2.88 -17.63 4.70
N GLU A 127 -3.27 -18.36 5.76
CA GLU A 127 -4.55 -19.07 5.83
C GLU A 127 -5.75 -18.13 5.61
N TRP A 128 -5.68 -16.91 6.09
CA TRP A 128 -6.73 -15.88 5.90
C TRP A 128 -6.79 -15.30 4.49
N ALA A 129 -5.84 -15.60 3.61
CA ALA A 129 -5.87 -15.22 2.19
C ALA A 129 -6.40 -16.33 1.26
N GLU A 130 -6.54 -17.57 1.74
CA GLU A 130 -7.00 -18.73 0.95
C GLU A 130 -8.36 -18.54 0.28
N HIS A 131 -9.21 -17.68 0.86
CA HIS A 131 -10.54 -17.43 0.34
C HIS A 131 -10.57 -16.56 -0.92
N LEU A 132 -9.46 -15.90 -1.28
CA LEU A 132 -9.38 -15.05 -2.46
C LEU A 132 -9.23 -15.89 -3.72
N ASP A 133 -10.06 -15.64 -4.72
CA ASP A 133 -9.79 -16.10 -6.08
C ASP A 133 -8.69 -15.25 -6.74
N PHE A 134 -8.31 -15.60 -7.95
CA PHE A 134 -7.22 -14.92 -8.64
C PHE A 134 -7.52 -13.44 -8.94
N GLU A 135 -8.77 -13.12 -9.29
CA GLU A 135 -9.17 -11.74 -9.59
C GLU A 135 -9.11 -10.87 -8.31
N GLN A 136 -9.63 -11.39 -7.21
CA GLN A 136 -9.57 -10.75 -5.90
C GLN A 136 -8.13 -10.61 -5.39
N PHE A 137 -7.29 -11.62 -5.59
CA PHE A 137 -5.86 -11.53 -5.31
C PHE A 137 -5.20 -10.40 -6.11
N CYS A 138 -5.50 -10.28 -7.40
CA CYS A 138 -4.96 -9.22 -8.25
C CYS A 138 -5.39 -7.82 -7.79
N GLU A 139 -6.57 -7.68 -7.19
CA GLU A 139 -7.06 -6.39 -6.70
C GLU A 139 -6.50 -6.04 -5.32
N TYR A 140 -6.53 -6.99 -4.38
CA TYR A 140 -6.26 -6.69 -2.97
C TYR A 140 -4.81 -6.93 -2.52
N LEU A 141 -4.11 -7.92 -3.08
CA LEU A 141 -2.78 -8.31 -2.59
C LEU A 141 -1.65 -8.14 -3.60
N LEU A 142 -1.93 -8.32 -4.89
CA LEU A 142 -0.91 -8.26 -5.94
C LEU A 142 -0.27 -6.87 -6.14
N PRO A 143 -0.98 -5.72 -6.01
CA PRO A 143 -0.41 -4.44 -6.38
C PRO A 143 0.95 -4.16 -5.74
N TYR A 144 1.93 -3.75 -6.54
CA TYR A 144 3.29 -3.46 -6.10
C TYR A 144 3.39 -2.20 -5.23
N LYS A 145 2.33 -1.42 -5.15
CA LYS A 145 2.13 -0.29 -4.24
C LYS A 145 0.67 -0.21 -3.80
N CYS A 146 0.39 0.51 -2.72
CA CYS A 146 -0.95 0.65 -2.16
C CYS A 146 -1.61 1.99 -2.51
N PHE A 147 -0.81 3.03 -2.85
CA PHE A 147 -1.28 4.40 -3.05
C PHE A 147 -0.50 5.11 -4.15
N GLU A 148 -1.15 6.11 -4.76
CA GLU A 148 -0.46 7.01 -5.68
C GLU A 148 0.61 7.84 -4.96
N GLY A 149 1.75 8.01 -5.64
CA GLY A 149 2.91 8.68 -5.06
C GLY A 149 3.77 7.83 -4.14
N GLN A 150 3.34 6.62 -3.76
CA GLN A 150 4.17 5.73 -2.97
C GLN A 150 5.47 5.41 -3.72
N PRO A 151 6.66 5.59 -3.10
CA PRO A 151 7.92 5.22 -3.72
C PRO A 151 7.99 3.74 -4.08
N LEU A 152 8.69 3.41 -5.16
CA LEU A 152 8.93 2.03 -5.58
C LEU A 152 10.02 1.42 -4.68
N THR A 153 9.61 0.87 -3.55
CA THR A 153 10.46 0.24 -2.53
C THR A 153 9.92 -1.14 -2.15
N GLU A 154 10.76 -1.96 -1.54
CA GLU A 154 10.40 -3.29 -1.02
C GLU A 154 9.58 -3.18 0.27
N TRP A 155 8.48 -2.46 0.21
CA TRP A 155 7.66 -2.12 1.37
C TRP A 155 7.08 -3.35 2.08
N ARG A 156 6.81 -4.46 1.35
CA ARG A 156 6.19 -5.65 1.96
C ARG A 156 7.05 -6.23 3.07
N ASN A 157 8.33 -6.43 2.81
CA ASN A 157 9.27 -6.93 3.82
C ASN A 157 9.46 -5.94 4.95
N ALA A 158 9.61 -4.64 4.64
CA ALA A 158 9.79 -3.60 5.63
C ALA A 158 8.60 -3.48 6.60
N TYR A 159 7.36 -3.63 6.11
CA TYR A 159 6.17 -3.57 6.94
C TYR A 159 5.78 -4.90 7.59
N TYR A 160 6.29 -6.04 7.09
CA TYR A 160 5.97 -7.35 7.66
C TYR A 160 6.39 -7.49 9.12
N ASP A 161 7.57 -7.00 9.48
CA ASP A 161 8.12 -7.08 10.84
C ASP A 161 7.47 -6.08 11.81
N ILE A 162 6.73 -5.11 11.31
CA ILE A 162 5.93 -4.21 12.14
C ILE A 162 4.75 -5.00 12.73
N CYS A 163 4.34 -4.62 13.92
CA CYS A 163 3.34 -5.36 14.71
C CYS A 163 3.77 -6.81 14.98
N LYS A 164 5.03 -6.98 15.43
CA LYS A 164 5.63 -8.24 15.90
C LYS A 164 5.67 -9.37 14.87
N GLY A 165 5.76 -9.05 13.57
CA GLY A 165 5.90 -10.07 12.53
C GLY A 165 4.64 -10.93 12.37
N ASP A 166 4.71 -12.19 12.75
CA ASP A 166 3.62 -13.15 12.52
C ASP A 166 2.37 -12.87 13.35
N ILE A 167 1.22 -13.10 12.73
CA ILE A 167 -0.08 -13.05 13.39
C ILE A 167 -0.33 -14.43 14.00
N ASP A 168 -0.43 -14.49 15.34
CA ASP A 168 -0.73 -15.74 16.03
C ASP A 168 -2.23 -15.89 16.28
N LEU A 169 -2.86 -16.74 15.47
CA LEU A 169 -4.24 -17.16 15.61
C LEU A 169 -4.37 -18.62 16.08
N ALA A 170 -3.28 -19.23 16.60
CA ALA A 170 -3.26 -20.65 16.97
C ALA A 170 -4.30 -21.02 18.03
N TYR A 171 -4.75 -20.06 18.83
CA TYR A 171 -5.82 -20.23 19.84
C TYR A 171 -7.25 -20.29 19.26
N LEU A 172 -7.41 -19.99 17.97
CA LEU A 172 -8.71 -20.04 17.28
C LEU A 172 -8.92 -21.41 16.62
N CYS A 173 -10.16 -21.76 16.38
CA CYS A 173 -10.50 -22.89 15.52
C CYS A 173 -10.19 -22.57 14.05
N ASP A 174 -10.05 -23.61 13.22
CA ASP A 174 -9.61 -23.47 11.82
C ASP A 174 -10.51 -22.55 10.98
N GLU A 175 -11.81 -22.51 11.25
CA GLU A 175 -12.74 -21.60 10.57
C GLU A 175 -12.38 -20.13 10.81
N TYR A 176 -12.00 -19.79 12.04
CA TYR A 176 -11.63 -18.41 12.41
C TYR A 176 -10.24 -18.01 11.97
N LYS A 177 -9.30 -18.95 11.93
CA LYS A 177 -7.94 -18.70 11.40
C LYS A 177 -7.95 -18.28 9.94
N ARG A 178 -8.87 -18.86 9.15
CA ARG A 178 -9.05 -18.54 7.72
C ARG A 178 -9.84 -17.26 7.46
N ASN A 179 -10.39 -16.65 8.50
CA ASN A 179 -11.20 -15.44 8.36
C ASN A 179 -10.31 -14.19 8.50
N PRO A 180 -10.15 -13.38 7.44
CA PRO A 180 -9.28 -12.20 7.45
C PRO A 180 -9.68 -11.14 8.49
N ILE A 181 -10.91 -11.16 8.99
CA ILE A 181 -11.38 -10.25 10.05
C ILE A 181 -10.58 -10.45 11.33
N PHE A 182 -10.31 -11.71 11.71
CA PHE A 182 -9.54 -11.98 12.95
C PHE A 182 -8.09 -11.55 12.80
N ALA A 183 -7.47 -11.81 11.65
CA ALA A 183 -6.12 -11.35 11.34
C ALA A 183 -6.04 -9.81 11.35
N ALA A 184 -6.99 -9.13 10.72
CA ALA A 184 -7.07 -7.67 10.72
C ALA A 184 -7.30 -7.11 12.13
N THR A 185 -8.15 -7.77 12.94
CA THR A 185 -8.42 -7.37 14.33
C THR A 185 -7.15 -7.45 15.17
N GLU A 186 -6.37 -8.52 15.02
CA GLU A 186 -5.11 -8.68 15.76
C GLU A 186 -4.11 -7.58 15.41
N VAL A 187 -3.90 -7.31 14.11
CA VAL A 187 -3.03 -6.21 13.68
C VAL A 187 -3.55 -4.86 14.18
N ASN A 188 -4.84 -4.60 14.07
CA ASN A 188 -5.44 -3.34 14.53
C ASN A 188 -5.26 -3.14 16.05
N ASN A 189 -5.40 -4.20 16.86
CA ASN A 189 -5.15 -4.15 18.29
C ASN A 189 -3.68 -3.84 18.59
N GLN A 190 -2.74 -4.39 17.84
CA GLN A 190 -1.32 -4.08 17.99
C GLN A 190 -1.03 -2.62 17.60
N MET A 191 -1.63 -2.12 16.51
CA MET A 191 -1.50 -0.72 16.10
C MET A 191 -2.08 0.26 17.13
N LYS A 192 -3.21 -0.05 17.78
CA LYS A 192 -3.81 0.77 18.84
C LYS A 192 -2.91 0.97 20.05
N ASN A 193 -1.97 0.07 20.28
CA ASN A 193 -1.00 0.18 21.37
C ASN A 193 0.17 1.11 21.04
N THR A 194 0.27 1.64 19.82
CA THR A 194 1.27 2.65 19.48
C THR A 194 0.83 4.02 20.02
N PRO A 195 1.75 4.84 20.58
CA PRO A 195 1.41 6.10 21.24
C PRO A 195 1.13 7.21 20.21
N GLN A 196 0.10 7.05 19.40
CA GLN A 196 -0.31 8.07 18.45
C GLN A 196 -1.47 8.90 19.00
N SER A 197 -1.40 10.21 18.83
CA SER A 197 -2.53 11.12 19.06
C SER A 197 -3.06 11.62 17.71
N PHE A 198 -4.37 11.84 17.65
CA PHE A 198 -4.98 12.43 16.47
C PHE A 198 -4.49 13.88 16.31
N GLY A 199 -3.93 14.22 15.15
CA GLY A 199 -3.45 15.55 14.80
C GLY A 199 -3.91 15.99 13.41
N LEU A 200 -4.12 17.30 13.22
CA LEU A 200 -4.56 17.85 11.94
C LEU A 200 -3.39 18.19 11.00
N LEU A 201 -2.28 17.48 11.12
CA LEU A 201 -1.10 17.79 10.33
C LEU A 201 -1.39 17.67 8.82
N LYS A 202 -1.15 18.74 8.10
CA LYS A 202 -1.06 18.76 6.65
C LYS A 202 0.32 18.27 6.24
N THR A 203 0.58 17.00 6.41
CA THR A 203 1.81 16.37 5.90
C THR A 203 1.56 15.80 4.52
N LEU A 204 2.64 15.65 3.77
CA LEU A 204 2.64 14.75 2.64
C LEU A 204 2.43 13.32 3.15
N PRO A 205 1.81 12.45 2.35
CA PRO A 205 1.71 11.06 2.70
C PRO A 205 3.09 10.49 3.05
N ILE A 206 3.20 9.85 4.21
CA ILE A 206 4.44 9.22 4.67
C ILE A 206 4.28 7.72 4.47
N TYR A 207 5.14 7.14 3.64
CA TYR A 207 5.14 5.71 3.33
C TYR A 207 6.35 4.98 3.92
N ASP A 208 7.18 5.70 4.68
CA ASP A 208 8.34 5.11 5.34
C ASP A 208 7.91 4.35 6.59
N PRO A 209 8.21 3.02 6.68
CA PRO A 209 7.78 2.18 7.80
C PRO A 209 8.41 2.59 9.12
N ASP A 210 9.62 3.13 9.10
CA ASP A 210 10.31 3.54 10.31
C ASP A 210 9.74 4.82 10.93
N ILE A 211 9.07 5.63 10.11
CA ILE A 211 8.50 6.91 10.53
C ILE A 211 7.02 6.77 10.89
N ILE A 212 6.25 6.02 10.11
CA ILE A 212 4.78 6.02 10.20
C ILE A 212 4.25 5.67 11.60
N LEU A 213 4.93 4.77 12.30
CA LEU A 213 4.55 4.35 13.66
C LEU A 213 5.26 5.14 14.77
N LYS A 214 6.31 5.89 14.45
CA LYS A 214 7.02 6.75 15.40
C LYS A 214 6.39 8.13 15.51
N LEU A 215 5.64 8.57 14.50
CA LEU A 215 4.97 9.86 14.55
C LEU A 215 4.01 9.90 15.73
N PRO A 216 4.15 10.88 16.65
CA PRO A 216 3.30 10.98 17.83
C PRO A 216 1.89 11.50 17.49
N PHE A 217 1.63 11.81 16.23
CA PHE A 217 0.35 12.28 15.72
C PHE A 217 0.08 11.72 14.32
N SER A 218 -1.17 11.44 14.04
CA SER A 218 -1.62 11.09 12.69
C SER A 218 -3.03 11.65 12.45
N ASN A 219 -3.42 11.76 11.19
CA ASN A 219 -4.81 11.98 10.81
C ASN A 219 -5.42 10.67 10.29
N CYS A 220 -6.73 10.66 10.05
CA CYS A 220 -7.43 9.47 9.57
C CYS A 220 -6.78 8.88 8.31
N ALA A 221 -6.36 9.72 7.35
CA ALA A 221 -5.74 9.25 6.12
C ALA A 221 -4.38 8.57 6.39
N THR A 222 -3.47 9.21 7.13
CA THR A 222 -2.14 8.64 7.43
C THR A 222 -2.24 7.34 8.22
N TYR A 223 -3.15 7.27 9.21
CA TYR A 223 -3.37 6.06 9.98
C TYR A 223 -3.90 4.91 9.10
N CYS A 224 -4.90 5.20 8.26
CA CYS A 224 -5.45 4.20 7.34
C CYS A 224 -4.42 3.73 6.29
N LEU A 225 -3.55 4.64 5.81
CA LEU A 225 -2.45 4.28 4.90
C LEU A 225 -1.49 3.29 5.56
N GLY A 226 -1.08 3.57 6.80
CA GLY A 226 -0.23 2.66 7.58
C GLY A 226 -0.86 1.30 7.79
N ALA A 227 -2.15 1.28 8.14
CA ALA A 227 -2.90 0.04 8.32
C ALA A 227 -2.94 -0.82 7.04
N VAL A 228 -3.18 -0.21 5.87
CA VAL A 228 -3.17 -0.95 4.58
C VAL A 228 -1.80 -1.55 4.29
N LEU A 229 -0.72 -0.77 4.46
CA LEU A 229 0.64 -1.24 4.21
C LEU A 229 0.99 -2.44 5.11
N ILE A 230 0.75 -2.31 6.42
CA ILE A 230 1.02 -3.38 7.40
C ILE A 230 0.16 -4.62 7.12
N MET A 231 -1.14 -4.44 6.92
CA MET A 231 -2.06 -5.57 6.73
C MET A 231 -1.82 -6.29 5.42
N ARG A 232 -1.65 -5.57 4.30
CA ARG A 232 -1.32 -6.20 3.01
C ARG A 232 0.04 -6.89 3.01
N SER A 233 1.03 -6.37 3.75
CA SER A 233 2.31 -7.07 3.92
C SER A 233 2.18 -8.43 4.61
N LYS A 234 1.10 -8.63 5.36
CA LYS A 234 0.74 -9.87 6.05
C LYS A 234 -0.34 -10.70 5.35
N GLY A 235 -0.62 -10.41 4.07
CA GLY A 235 -1.60 -11.15 3.28
C GLY A 235 -3.06 -10.88 3.66
N ILE A 236 -3.36 -9.79 4.38
CA ILE A 236 -4.74 -9.41 4.72
C ILE A 236 -5.30 -8.51 3.61
N PRO A 237 -6.44 -8.88 2.98
CA PRO A 237 -7.03 -8.13 1.88
C PRO A 237 -7.77 -6.88 2.40
N VAL A 238 -7.04 -5.80 2.56
CA VAL A 238 -7.54 -4.52 3.09
C VAL A 238 -7.53 -3.46 2.01
N ALA A 239 -8.59 -2.66 1.95
CA ALA A 239 -8.69 -1.47 1.13
C ALA A 239 -8.68 -0.19 1.98
N TYR A 240 -8.33 0.92 1.31
CA TYR A 240 -8.45 2.27 1.81
C TYR A 240 -9.69 2.89 1.20
N ASP A 241 -10.63 3.29 2.04
CA ASP A 241 -11.83 3.98 1.63
C ASP A 241 -11.87 5.42 2.17
N PHE A 242 -12.51 6.30 1.43
CA PHE A 242 -12.63 7.69 1.84
C PHE A 242 -13.92 8.34 1.34
N THR A 243 -14.34 9.39 2.02
CA THR A 243 -15.35 10.33 1.53
C THR A 243 -14.78 11.75 1.50
N PRO A 244 -15.00 12.51 0.43
CA PRO A 244 -14.54 13.89 0.37
C PRO A 244 -15.31 14.82 1.35
N ASN A 245 -16.53 14.44 1.75
CA ASN A 245 -17.37 15.21 2.67
C ASN A 245 -17.98 14.28 3.72
N TRP A 246 -17.58 14.45 4.97
CA TRP A 246 -18.18 13.77 6.09
C TRP A 246 -19.47 14.47 6.53
N SER A 247 -20.48 13.72 6.98
CA SER A 247 -21.83 14.21 7.28
C SER A 247 -21.92 15.34 8.31
N THR A 248 -20.92 15.47 9.16
CA THR A 248 -20.89 16.45 10.26
C THR A 248 -19.93 17.62 10.04
N GLY A 249 -19.30 17.72 8.86
CA GLY A 249 -18.33 18.78 8.56
C GLY A 249 -17.94 18.84 7.08
N ASN A 250 -17.25 19.89 6.69
CA ASN A 250 -16.75 20.10 5.33
C ASN A 250 -15.41 19.39 5.06
N ASN A 251 -14.96 18.51 5.96
CA ASN A 251 -13.71 17.77 5.82
C ASN A 251 -13.98 16.34 5.36
N GLY A 252 -13.09 15.80 4.55
CA GLY A 252 -13.10 14.38 4.18
C GLY A 252 -12.81 13.49 5.39
N HIS A 253 -13.13 12.22 5.24
CA HIS A 253 -12.81 11.17 6.21
C HIS A 253 -12.31 9.92 5.49
N SER A 254 -11.45 9.15 6.16
CA SER A 254 -10.89 7.90 5.65
C SER A 254 -11.04 6.79 6.68
N TRP A 255 -11.24 5.58 6.18
CA TRP A 255 -11.31 4.34 6.97
C TRP A 255 -10.75 3.18 6.18
N ASN A 256 -10.69 2.00 6.79
CA ASN A 256 -10.26 0.78 6.12
C ASN A 256 -11.42 -0.21 6.03
N THR A 257 -11.36 -1.05 5.00
CA THR A 257 -12.26 -2.18 4.83
C THR A 257 -11.48 -3.47 4.61
N VAL A 258 -11.91 -4.56 5.25
CA VAL A 258 -11.41 -5.92 5.01
C VAL A 258 -12.35 -6.59 4.01
N TYR A 259 -11.79 -7.12 2.93
CA TYR A 259 -12.57 -7.93 2.00
C TYR A 259 -12.75 -9.36 2.52
N THR A 260 -13.98 -9.85 2.45
CA THR A 260 -14.32 -11.23 2.76
C THR A 260 -15.26 -11.80 1.68
N THR A 261 -15.11 -13.07 1.32
CA THR A 261 -15.99 -13.70 0.34
C THR A 261 -17.42 -13.86 0.84
N ARG A 262 -17.60 -13.92 2.17
CA ARG A 262 -18.92 -14.13 2.79
C ARG A 262 -19.73 -12.85 2.94
N PHE A 263 -19.08 -11.73 3.26
CA PHE A 263 -19.76 -10.49 3.64
C PHE A 263 -19.37 -9.29 2.77
N GLY A 264 -18.51 -9.49 1.75
CA GLY A 264 -17.94 -8.40 0.98
C GLY A 264 -16.97 -7.55 1.81
N ASN A 265 -16.98 -6.24 1.58
CA ASN A 265 -16.15 -5.29 2.31
C ASN A 265 -16.77 -4.96 3.68
N LEU A 266 -16.00 -5.17 4.74
CA LEU A 266 -16.39 -4.83 6.12
C LEU A 266 -15.50 -3.71 6.63
N GLU A 267 -16.13 -2.60 7.02
CA GLU A 267 -15.47 -1.43 7.61
C GLU A 267 -14.90 -1.75 8.99
N PHE A 268 -13.72 -1.19 9.27
CA PHE A 268 -13.14 -1.18 10.61
C PHE A 268 -12.33 0.11 10.83
N ALA A 269 -12.18 0.51 12.07
CA ALA A 269 -11.44 1.71 12.49
C ALA A 269 -10.57 1.42 13.70
#